data_3c4b04bfb6cc022017d73ad9d46c98df
#
_entry.id   3c4b04bfb6cc022017d73ad9d46c98df
#
_cell.length_a   1.000
_cell.length_b   1.000
_cell.length_c   1.000
_cell.angle_alpha   90.00
_cell.angle_beta   90.00
_cell.angle_gamma   90.00
#
_symmetry.space_group_name_H-M   'P 1'
#
loop_
_entity.id
_entity.type
_entity.pdbx_description
1 polymer ?
#
loop_
_entity_poly.entity_id
_entity_poly.type
_entity_poly.pdbx_seq_one_letter_code
_entity_poly.pdbx_strand_id
1 'polypeptide(L)'
;MPPITQNLTSAPDIHQDFAKLLDGVGLDPKDTGGEVTFTGADPILTSKHRLGAIMAMGMMGPAVATQIFYRMRGGPAQDLSVDLRKAVAHINPLFLFKPTAGGYPLHSPLLSPAYGAMEFNIYPTKDDRWYLPTAVYPTCGWTGPACSRAVWT
;
A
#
# COMPACT_ATOMS: atom_id res chain seq x y z
N MET A 1 -18.23 -21.78 18.20
CA MET A 1 -17.14 -20.80 18.32
C MET A 1 -17.65 -19.70 19.22
N PRO A 2 -17.09 -19.47 20.43
CA PRO A 2 -17.58 -18.43 21.33
C PRO A 2 -17.31 -17.04 20.73
N PRO A 3 -18.18 -16.03 20.96
CA PRO A 3 -17.94 -14.69 20.50
C PRO A 3 -16.72 -14.10 21.19
N ILE A 4 -15.78 -13.60 20.41
CA ILE A 4 -14.64 -12.86 20.94
C ILE A 4 -15.17 -11.51 21.39
N THR A 5 -15.52 -11.40 22.66
CA THR A 5 -15.84 -10.15 23.32
C THR A 5 -14.52 -9.44 23.62
N GLN A 6 -14.01 -8.67 22.68
CA GLN A 6 -12.92 -7.74 22.98
C GLN A 6 -13.51 -6.59 23.79
N ASN A 7 -13.09 -6.46 25.03
CA ASN A 7 -13.31 -5.28 25.84
C ASN A 7 -12.54 -4.10 25.22
N LEU A 8 -13.22 -3.33 24.40
CA LEU A 8 -12.73 -2.06 23.85
C LEU A 8 -12.80 -0.97 24.95
N THR A 9 -11.89 -1.00 25.91
CA THR A 9 -11.88 -0.10 27.07
C THR A 9 -11.17 1.24 26.82
N SER A 10 -10.69 1.54 25.64
CA SER A 10 -10.35 2.91 25.19
C SER A 10 -10.25 2.93 23.66
N ALA A 11 -10.58 4.05 23.04
CA ALA A 11 -10.29 4.22 21.61
C ALA A 11 -8.77 4.07 21.42
N PRO A 12 -8.32 3.16 20.54
CA PRO A 12 -6.88 2.91 20.38
C PRO A 12 -6.20 4.17 19.85
N ASP A 13 -5.19 4.63 20.57
CA ASP A 13 -4.40 5.81 20.22
C ASP A 13 -3.35 5.43 19.17
N ILE A 14 -3.44 6.03 17.98
CA ILE A 14 -2.53 5.78 16.87
C ILE A 14 -1.09 6.17 17.22
N HIS A 15 -0.87 7.22 18.01
CA HIS A 15 0.47 7.64 18.42
C HIS A 15 1.13 6.62 19.33
N GLN A 16 0.36 6.05 20.26
CA GLN A 16 0.85 5.01 21.15
C GLN A 16 1.14 3.71 20.39
N ASP A 17 0.24 3.33 19.48
CA ASP A 17 0.42 2.13 18.64
C ASP A 17 1.63 2.27 17.73
N PHE A 18 1.85 3.46 17.17
CA PHE A 18 3.00 3.76 16.34
C PHE A 18 4.32 3.77 17.12
N ALA A 19 4.33 4.35 18.31
CA ALA A 19 5.51 4.31 19.18
C ALA A 19 5.92 2.87 19.54
N LYS A 20 4.95 2.00 19.84
CA LYS A 20 5.22 0.56 20.08
C LYS A 20 5.77 -0.14 18.84
N LEU A 21 5.27 0.21 17.65
CA LEU A 21 5.77 -0.34 16.39
C LEU A 21 7.23 0.02 16.17
N LEU A 22 7.61 1.27 16.41
CA LEU A 22 8.98 1.76 16.25
C LEU A 22 9.92 1.19 17.31
N ASP A 23 9.47 1.07 18.56
CA ASP A 23 10.24 0.45 19.65
C ASP A 23 10.65 -0.98 19.29
N GLY A 24 9.79 -1.74 18.61
CA GLY A 24 10.08 -3.08 18.10
C GLY A 24 11.25 -3.16 17.12
N VAL A 25 11.66 -2.03 16.51
CA VAL A 25 12.83 -1.91 15.63
C VAL A 25 13.92 -0.99 16.18
N GLY A 26 13.80 -0.60 17.44
CA GLY A 26 14.80 0.21 18.15
C GLY A 26 14.81 1.69 17.76
N LEU A 27 13.68 2.24 17.31
CA LEU A 27 13.52 3.64 16.94
C LEU A 27 12.51 4.34 17.87
N ASP A 28 12.72 5.63 18.13
CA ASP A 28 11.75 6.49 18.81
C ASP A 28 11.32 7.61 17.85
N PRO A 29 10.01 7.93 17.72
CA PRO A 29 9.54 9.09 16.96
C PRO A 29 10.24 10.39 17.33
N LYS A 30 10.66 10.55 18.59
CA LYS A 30 11.39 11.74 19.09
C LYS A 30 12.75 11.93 18.44
N ASP A 31 13.37 10.86 17.94
CA ASP A 31 14.69 10.92 17.31
C ASP A 31 14.67 11.71 15.99
N THR A 32 13.49 11.94 15.41
CA THR A 32 13.31 12.85 14.26
C THR A 32 13.68 14.29 14.61
N GLY A 33 13.55 14.68 15.90
CA GLY A 33 13.73 16.04 16.39
C GLY A 33 12.62 17.01 16.01
N GLY A 34 11.67 16.59 15.19
CA GLY A 34 10.44 17.30 14.84
C GLY A 34 9.20 16.60 15.40
N GLU A 35 8.04 17.19 15.11
CA GLU A 35 6.75 16.63 15.52
C GLU A 35 6.30 15.53 14.55
N VAL A 36 5.77 14.43 15.07
CA VAL A 36 5.17 13.33 14.28
C VAL A 36 3.67 13.33 14.54
N THR A 37 2.88 13.68 13.52
CA THR A 37 1.43 13.86 13.65
C THR A 37 0.64 12.98 12.70
N PHE A 38 -0.52 12.48 13.20
CA PHE A 38 -1.52 11.78 12.42
C PHE A 38 -2.82 12.59 12.45
N THR A 39 -3.41 12.82 11.27
CA THR A 39 -4.67 13.57 11.15
C THR A 39 -5.78 12.69 10.59
N GLY A 40 -7.02 12.94 11.02
CA GLY A 40 -8.17 12.11 10.67
C GLY A 40 -8.41 10.98 11.68
N ALA A 41 -9.47 10.22 11.43
CA ALA A 41 -9.89 9.11 12.30
C ALA A 41 -10.52 8.00 11.49
N ASP A 42 -10.30 6.74 11.92
CA ASP A 42 -11.05 5.59 11.44
C ASP A 42 -12.47 5.55 12.05
N PRO A 43 -13.46 4.96 11.37
CA PRO A 43 -13.37 4.23 10.10
C PRO A 43 -13.43 5.17 8.88
N ILE A 44 -12.46 5.04 7.97
CA ILE A 44 -12.48 5.72 6.67
C ILE A 44 -13.17 4.85 5.62
N LEU A 45 -12.97 3.55 5.69
CA LEU A 45 -13.66 2.54 4.90
C LEU A 45 -14.55 1.70 5.80
N THR A 46 -15.64 1.14 5.24
CA THR A 46 -16.50 0.20 5.94
C THR A 46 -15.77 -1.11 6.17
N SER A 47 -15.02 -1.18 7.25
CA SER A 47 -14.18 -2.33 7.63
C SER A 47 -14.17 -2.53 9.13
N LYS A 48 -14.00 -3.78 9.58
CA LYS A 48 -13.73 -4.13 10.97
C LYS A 48 -12.30 -3.75 11.40
N HIS A 49 -11.44 -3.47 10.44
CA HIS A 49 -10.05 -3.11 10.67
C HIS A 49 -9.85 -1.60 10.54
N ARG A 50 -8.95 -1.06 11.33
CA ARG A 50 -8.54 0.35 11.30
C ARG A 50 -7.57 0.58 10.14
N LEU A 51 -8.09 0.53 8.90
CA LEU A 51 -7.26 0.61 7.70
C LEU A 51 -6.55 1.96 7.57
N GLY A 52 -7.18 3.05 8.01
CA GLY A 52 -6.54 4.36 8.06
C GLY A 52 -5.30 4.37 8.94
N ALA A 53 -5.41 3.88 10.16
CA ALA A 53 -4.29 3.82 11.10
C ALA A 53 -3.18 2.88 10.60
N ILE A 54 -3.53 1.68 10.11
CA ILE A 54 -2.57 0.71 9.58
C ILE A 54 -1.76 1.31 8.44
N MET A 55 -2.43 1.93 7.47
CA MET A 55 -1.75 2.54 6.32
C MET A 55 -0.94 3.77 6.71
N ALA A 56 -1.46 4.61 7.59
CA ALA A 56 -0.76 5.80 8.05
C ALA A 56 0.52 5.44 8.83
N MET A 57 0.46 4.46 9.72
CA MET A 57 1.65 3.98 10.43
C MET A 57 2.67 3.34 9.48
N GLY A 58 2.19 2.56 8.50
CA GLY A 58 3.05 1.95 7.48
C GLY A 58 3.78 2.98 6.60
N MET A 59 3.16 4.14 6.33
CA MET A 59 3.79 5.25 5.61
C MET A 59 4.71 6.08 6.51
N MET A 60 4.32 6.31 7.76
CA MET A 60 5.07 7.12 8.71
C MET A 60 6.38 6.43 9.15
N GLY A 61 6.40 5.11 9.27
CA GLY A 61 7.60 4.37 9.69
C GLY A 61 8.83 4.67 8.81
N PRO A 62 8.77 4.46 7.50
CA PRO A 62 9.87 4.83 6.59
C PRO A 62 10.21 6.32 6.62
N ALA A 63 9.21 7.20 6.78
CA ALA A 63 9.44 8.64 6.88
C ALA A 63 10.25 9.01 8.12
N VAL A 64 9.91 8.44 9.28
CA VAL A 64 10.67 8.61 10.53
C VAL A 64 12.10 8.09 10.37
N ALA A 65 12.28 6.88 9.86
CA ALA A 65 13.61 6.30 9.64
C ALA A 65 14.46 7.18 8.70
N THR A 66 13.85 7.68 7.62
CA THR A 66 14.52 8.59 6.68
C THR A 66 14.93 9.90 7.33
N GLN A 67 14.06 10.48 8.15
CA GLN A 67 14.34 11.71 8.87
C GLN A 67 15.46 11.54 9.90
N ILE A 68 15.45 10.45 10.66
CA ILE A 68 16.54 10.11 11.59
C ILE A 68 17.86 10.01 10.83
N PHE A 69 17.88 9.28 9.73
CA PHE A 69 19.05 9.13 8.88
C PHE A 69 19.54 10.47 8.30
N TYR A 70 18.61 11.33 7.90
CA TYR A 70 18.93 12.67 7.41
C TYR A 70 19.58 13.54 8.51
N ARG A 71 19.07 13.46 9.74
CA ARG A 71 19.67 14.15 10.89
C ARG A 71 21.07 13.64 11.23
N MET A 72 21.28 12.33 11.16
CA MET A 72 22.62 11.75 11.37
C MET A 72 23.66 12.29 10.37
N ARG A 73 23.21 12.79 9.22
CA ARG A 73 24.06 13.45 8.20
C ARG A 73 24.15 14.96 8.37
N GLY A 74 23.68 15.50 9.48
CA GLY A 74 23.71 16.94 9.76
C GLY A 74 22.53 17.74 9.21
N GLY A 75 21.49 17.06 8.71
CA GLY A 75 20.26 17.70 8.26
C GLY A 75 19.43 18.29 9.42
N PRO A 76 18.60 19.31 9.17
CA PRO A 76 17.71 19.89 10.19
C PRO A 76 16.59 18.92 10.59
N ALA A 77 16.00 19.17 11.75
CA ALA A 77 14.75 18.55 12.16
C ALA A 77 13.60 18.99 11.25
N GLN A 78 12.68 18.07 10.97
CA GLN A 78 11.49 18.32 10.16
C GLN A 78 10.28 17.69 10.82
N ASP A 79 9.15 18.39 10.75
CA ASP A 79 7.87 17.83 11.19
C ASP A 79 7.34 16.86 10.14
N LEU A 80 6.79 15.75 10.59
CA LEU A 80 6.21 14.71 9.75
C LEU A 80 4.72 14.59 10.03
N SER A 81 3.91 14.64 8.99
CA SER A 81 2.46 14.49 9.14
C SER A 81 1.88 13.55 8.09
N VAL A 82 0.91 12.73 8.50
CA VAL A 82 0.14 11.84 7.63
C VAL A 82 -1.35 12.00 7.88
N ASP A 83 -2.11 12.23 6.82
CA ASP A 83 -3.56 12.19 6.84
C ASP A 83 -4.03 10.75 6.55
N LEU A 84 -4.83 10.17 7.45
CA LEU A 84 -5.32 8.81 7.36
C LEU A 84 -6.14 8.56 6.08
N ARG A 85 -6.88 9.56 5.61
CA ARG A 85 -7.66 9.46 4.36
C ARG A 85 -6.74 9.33 3.14
N LYS A 86 -5.68 10.14 3.11
CA LYS A 86 -4.68 10.06 2.04
C LYS A 86 -3.91 8.75 2.09
N ALA A 87 -3.60 8.25 3.30
CA ALA A 87 -2.95 6.97 3.48
C ALA A 87 -3.81 5.81 2.95
N VAL A 88 -5.11 5.79 3.24
CA VAL A 88 -6.05 4.78 2.71
C VAL A 88 -6.13 4.84 1.18
N ALA A 89 -6.10 6.04 0.59
CA ALA A 89 -6.08 6.20 -0.86
C ALA A 89 -4.88 5.49 -1.52
N HIS A 90 -3.81 5.26 -0.77
CA HIS A 90 -2.60 4.56 -1.23
C HIS A 90 -2.74 3.03 -1.29
N ILE A 91 -3.80 2.45 -0.71
CA ILE A 91 -4.05 0.98 -0.75
C ILE A 91 -4.17 0.50 -2.19
N ASN A 92 -4.81 1.28 -3.04
CA ASN A 92 -4.96 0.94 -4.45
C ASN A 92 -4.79 2.18 -5.34
N PRO A 93 -3.54 2.62 -5.57
CA PRO A 93 -3.27 3.82 -6.34
C PRO A 93 -3.74 3.71 -7.79
N LEU A 94 -3.75 2.50 -8.36
CA LEU A 94 -4.14 2.29 -9.76
C LEU A 94 -5.58 2.72 -10.07
N PHE A 95 -6.50 2.59 -9.09
CA PHE A 95 -7.89 3.01 -9.26
C PHE A 95 -8.12 4.49 -8.99
N LEU A 96 -7.20 5.14 -8.28
CA LEU A 96 -7.34 6.53 -7.83
C LEU A 96 -6.54 7.50 -8.69
N PHE A 97 -5.49 7.04 -9.35
CA PHE A 97 -4.73 7.86 -10.28
C PHE A 97 -5.46 8.01 -11.61
N LYS A 98 -5.72 9.24 -11.98
CA LYS A 98 -6.15 9.62 -13.33
C LYS A 98 -5.01 10.39 -13.98
N PRO A 99 -4.12 9.75 -14.75
CA PRO A 99 -3.06 10.47 -15.43
C PRO A 99 -3.67 11.44 -16.42
N THR A 100 -3.26 12.70 -16.33
CA THR A 100 -3.73 13.77 -17.22
C THR A 100 -2.94 13.81 -18.53
N ALA A 101 -1.73 13.25 -18.54
CA ALA A 101 -0.91 13.13 -19.73
C ALA A 101 -1.37 11.94 -20.58
N GLY A 102 -1.81 12.21 -21.81
CA GLY A 102 -2.21 11.18 -22.77
C GLY A 102 -3.67 10.71 -22.72
N GLY A 103 -4.49 11.21 -21.79
CA GLY A 103 -5.93 10.96 -21.76
C GLY A 103 -6.36 9.53 -21.39
N TYR A 104 -5.44 8.65 -21.03
CA TYR A 104 -5.75 7.28 -20.64
C TYR A 104 -5.82 7.15 -19.12
N PRO A 105 -6.94 6.67 -18.56
CA PRO A 105 -6.92 6.20 -17.17
C PRO A 105 -5.96 5.01 -17.05
N LEU A 106 -5.11 5.02 -16.04
CA LEU A 106 -4.07 4.00 -15.83
C LEU A 106 -4.64 2.57 -15.77
N HIS A 107 -5.88 2.45 -15.32
CA HIS A 107 -6.59 1.17 -15.19
C HIS A 107 -7.39 0.76 -16.43
N SER A 108 -7.58 1.66 -17.40
CA SER A 108 -8.39 1.37 -18.58
C SER A 108 -7.81 0.26 -19.45
N PRO A 109 -6.50 0.21 -19.72
CA PRO A 109 -5.89 -0.94 -20.38
C PRO A 109 -5.99 -2.23 -19.56
N LEU A 110 -5.84 -2.14 -18.23
CA LEU A 110 -5.82 -3.29 -17.33
C LEU A 110 -7.20 -3.92 -17.09
N LEU A 111 -8.26 -3.12 -17.24
CA LEU A 111 -9.64 -3.54 -17.06
C LEU A 111 -10.41 -3.63 -18.38
N SER A 112 -9.78 -3.30 -19.48
CA SER A 112 -10.42 -3.40 -20.80
C SER A 112 -10.55 -4.86 -21.21
N PRO A 113 -11.74 -5.29 -21.64
CA PRO A 113 -11.95 -6.63 -22.20
C PRO A 113 -11.05 -6.91 -23.42
N ALA A 114 -10.56 -5.86 -24.09
CA ALA A 114 -9.66 -5.97 -25.24
C ALA A 114 -8.24 -6.44 -24.86
N TYR A 115 -7.81 -6.21 -23.61
CA TYR A 115 -6.52 -6.67 -23.09
C TYR A 115 -6.65 -7.95 -22.27
N GLY A 116 -7.87 -8.48 -22.15
CA GLY A 116 -8.17 -9.77 -21.59
C GLY A 116 -8.01 -9.87 -20.08
N ALA A 117 -8.99 -10.48 -19.45
CA ALA A 117 -8.93 -10.88 -18.04
C ALA A 117 -7.76 -11.83 -17.72
N MET A 118 -6.95 -12.20 -18.71
CA MET A 118 -5.80 -13.10 -18.56
C MET A 118 -4.61 -12.47 -17.84
N GLU A 119 -4.51 -11.14 -17.78
CA GLU A 119 -3.32 -10.47 -17.26
C GLU A 119 -3.23 -10.42 -15.72
N PHE A 120 -4.33 -10.69 -15.03
CA PHE A 120 -4.42 -10.64 -13.57
C PHE A 120 -5.13 -11.83 -12.94
N ASN A 121 -5.19 -12.95 -13.63
CA ASN A 121 -5.79 -14.17 -13.11
C ASN A 121 -4.72 -15.19 -12.75
N ILE A 122 -5.02 -16.02 -11.77
CA ILE A 122 -4.17 -17.15 -11.36
C ILE A 122 -4.61 -18.36 -12.15
N TYR A 123 -3.67 -18.97 -12.88
CA TYR A 123 -3.91 -20.14 -13.72
C TYR A 123 -3.21 -21.37 -13.17
N PRO A 124 -3.88 -22.54 -13.15
CA PRO A 124 -3.20 -23.80 -12.87
C PRO A 124 -2.29 -24.15 -14.05
N THR A 125 -1.10 -24.65 -13.74
CA THR A 125 -0.16 -25.16 -14.73
C THR A 125 -0.27 -26.68 -14.83
N LYS A 126 0.25 -27.27 -15.91
CA LYS A 126 0.21 -28.72 -16.16
C LYS A 126 0.93 -29.55 -15.08
N ASP A 127 1.84 -28.94 -14.34
CA ASP A 127 2.61 -29.54 -13.26
C ASP A 127 2.06 -29.24 -11.86
N ASP A 128 0.74 -29.01 -11.75
CA ASP A 128 0.01 -28.73 -10.51
C ASP A 128 0.50 -27.49 -9.72
N ARG A 129 1.17 -26.56 -10.38
CA ARG A 129 1.52 -25.27 -9.81
C ARG A 129 0.55 -24.18 -10.24
N TRP A 130 0.73 -22.99 -9.69
CA TRP A 130 -0.07 -21.82 -10.03
C TRP A 130 0.79 -20.77 -10.68
N TYR A 131 0.28 -20.12 -11.71
CA TYR A 131 0.95 -19.06 -12.45
C TYR A 131 0.09 -17.80 -12.50
N LEU A 132 0.69 -16.66 -12.14
CA LEU A 132 0.10 -15.34 -12.26
C LEU A 132 0.86 -14.56 -13.36
N PRO A 133 0.34 -14.46 -14.57
CA PRO A 133 0.93 -13.58 -15.57
C PRO A 133 0.77 -12.11 -15.15
N THR A 134 1.86 -11.35 -15.23
CA THR A 134 1.87 -9.91 -14.97
C THR A 134 2.34 -9.19 -16.23
N ALA A 135 1.52 -9.16 -17.26
CA ALA A 135 1.84 -8.52 -18.54
C ALA A 135 1.36 -7.04 -18.55
N VAL A 136 1.87 -6.23 -17.61
CA VAL A 136 1.46 -4.83 -17.43
C VAL A 136 2.13 -3.88 -18.41
N TYR A 137 3.22 -4.31 -19.04
CA TYR A 137 4.00 -3.47 -19.95
C TYR A 137 3.76 -3.85 -21.40
N PRO A 138 3.50 -2.85 -22.29
CA PRO A 138 3.32 -3.10 -23.72
C PRO A 138 4.51 -3.81 -24.39
N THR A 139 5.70 -3.66 -23.83
CA THR A 139 6.93 -4.34 -24.26
C THR A 139 6.97 -5.83 -23.94
N CYS A 140 6.11 -6.32 -23.05
CA CYS A 140 5.94 -7.75 -22.80
C CYS A 140 5.09 -8.43 -23.89
N GLY A 141 4.83 -7.72 -24.99
CA GLY A 141 4.55 -8.32 -26.31
C GLY A 141 3.30 -9.16 -26.42
N TRP A 142 2.16 -8.62 -26.05
CA TRP A 142 0.86 -9.17 -26.51
C TRP A 142 0.54 -8.78 -27.96
N THR A 143 1.54 -8.49 -28.76
CA THR A 143 1.35 -8.13 -30.17
C THR A 143 1.39 -9.31 -31.13
N GLY A 144 1.24 -10.55 -30.64
CA GLY A 144 1.20 -11.65 -31.58
C GLY A 144 0.82 -13.00 -31.01
N PRO A 145 0.31 -13.90 -31.86
CA PRO A 145 -0.08 -15.27 -31.50
C PRO A 145 1.10 -16.14 -31.04
N ALA A 146 2.32 -15.62 -31.03
CA ALA A 146 3.52 -16.35 -30.63
C ALA A 146 3.66 -16.50 -29.11
N CYS A 147 3.16 -15.56 -28.32
CA CYS A 147 3.26 -15.65 -26.86
C CYS A 147 2.21 -16.62 -26.27
N SER A 148 1.05 -16.74 -26.90
CA SER A 148 0.00 -17.66 -26.47
C SER A 148 0.32 -19.13 -26.73
N ARG A 149 1.21 -19.45 -27.66
CA ARG A 149 1.61 -20.83 -27.96
C ARG A 149 2.70 -21.39 -27.06
N ALA A 150 3.53 -20.52 -26.48
CA ALA A 150 4.67 -20.99 -25.69
C ALA A 150 4.30 -21.44 -24.27
N VAL A 151 3.10 -21.07 -23.79
CA VAL A 151 2.65 -21.35 -22.42
C VAL A 151 1.71 -22.54 -22.33
N TRP A 152 1.15 -22.99 -23.47
CA TRP A 152 0.04 -23.98 -23.51
C TRP A 152 0.33 -25.26 -24.30
N THR A 153 1.56 -25.54 -24.67
CA THR A 153 1.96 -26.84 -25.28
C THR A 153 2.72 -27.75 -24.27
#